data_f56703084cda2f87e12d0c057761da03
#
_entry.id   f56703084cda2f87e12d0c057761da03
#
_cell.length_a   1.000
_cell.length_b   1.000
_cell.length_c   1.000
_cell.angle_alpha   90.00
_cell.angle_beta   90.00
_cell.angle_gamma   90.00
#
_symmetry.space_group_name_H-M   'P 1'
#
loop_
_entity.id
_entity.type
_entity.pdbx_description
1 polymer ?
#
loop_
_entity_poly.entity_id
_entity_poly.type
_entity_poly.pdbx_seq_one_letter_code
_entity_poly.pdbx_strand_id
1 'polypeptide(L)'
;YSAATKSVERVAANKIDFEALTERIEKKTKQKMAIVKQDCDSFDVMPLEQANELGKRIFQTTRIDYFLASFSGGKDSQVVLDLCTRAIPPSAFQVIYSDTGYELPSSLDLYKDVQEFYGKKFPDLKFSTAKNHESVLNYWDKIGTPTDSHRWCCSIMKTAPLYKTLKLPGSNKQGKVLAFDGVRAEESNRRAGYMRLGKGKHTNVFNAHPILNWNTAEIFLY
;
A
#
# COMPACT_ATOMS: atom_id res chain seq x y z
N TYR A 1 18.49 3.20 11.38
CA TYR A 1 19.28 2.89 12.58
C TYR A 1 19.66 4.22 13.18
N SER A 2 19.05 4.55 14.31
CA SER A 2 19.40 5.71 15.10
C SER A 2 20.72 5.40 15.84
N ALA A 3 21.63 6.34 15.88
CA ALA A 3 22.86 6.28 16.67
C ALA A 3 22.64 6.18 18.18
N ALA A 4 21.42 6.01 18.63
CA ALA A 4 21.01 5.83 20.02
C ALA A 4 20.75 4.37 20.39
N THR A 5 21.18 3.40 19.61
CA THR A 5 21.22 1.99 20.04
C THR A 5 22.27 1.85 21.13
N LYS A 6 21.82 2.12 22.34
CA LYS A 6 22.51 1.66 23.55
C LYS A 6 22.81 0.18 23.40
N SER A 7 24.02 -0.19 23.78
CA SER A 7 24.49 -1.56 23.83
C SER A 7 23.39 -2.50 24.33
N VAL A 8 23.08 -3.54 23.55
CA VAL A 8 22.21 -4.61 23.99
C VAL A 8 22.94 -5.35 25.10
N GLU A 9 22.57 -5.10 26.35
CA GLU A 9 23.04 -5.90 27.46
C GLU A 9 22.55 -7.34 27.29
N ARG A 10 23.48 -8.27 27.17
CA ARG A 10 23.20 -9.70 27.18
C ARG A 10 22.79 -10.10 28.60
N VAL A 11 21.50 -10.14 28.86
CA VAL A 11 20.97 -10.69 30.11
C VAL A 11 20.94 -12.20 30.00
N ALA A 12 21.48 -12.89 31.02
CA ALA A 12 21.39 -14.35 31.06
C ALA A 12 19.93 -14.80 31.12
N ALA A 13 19.56 -15.84 30.36
CA ALA A 13 18.17 -16.30 30.22
C ALA A 13 17.49 -16.62 31.57
N ASN A 14 18.23 -17.08 32.56
CA ASN A 14 17.74 -17.34 33.93
C ASN A 14 17.40 -16.08 34.76
N LYS A 15 17.72 -14.88 34.25
CA LYS A 15 17.36 -13.59 34.84
C LYS A 15 16.16 -12.90 34.17
N ILE A 16 15.57 -13.54 33.16
CA ILE A 16 14.44 -13.00 32.43
C ILE A 16 13.19 -13.54 33.12
N ASP A 17 12.40 -12.63 33.67
CA ASP A 17 11.04 -12.94 34.11
C ASP A 17 10.12 -13.03 32.88
N PHE A 18 9.92 -14.24 32.38
CA PHE A 18 9.12 -14.50 31.20
C PHE A 18 7.63 -14.22 31.43
N GLU A 19 7.10 -14.39 32.65
CA GLU A 19 5.71 -14.12 32.97
C GLU A 19 5.43 -12.61 32.90
N ALA A 20 6.25 -11.80 33.58
CA ALA A 20 6.14 -10.34 33.51
C ALA A 20 6.36 -9.80 32.10
N LEU A 21 7.27 -10.40 31.31
CA LEU A 21 7.49 -10.03 29.92
C LEU A 21 6.25 -10.36 29.06
N THR A 22 5.68 -11.54 29.22
CA THR A 22 4.47 -11.98 28.50
C THR A 22 3.30 -11.08 28.82
N GLU A 23 3.06 -10.78 30.08
CA GLU A 23 1.99 -9.87 30.49
C GLU A 23 2.15 -8.46 29.89
N ARG A 24 3.37 -7.93 29.88
CA ARG A 24 3.67 -6.64 29.24
C ARG A 24 3.42 -6.66 27.74
N ILE A 25 3.80 -7.74 27.06
CA ILE A 25 3.58 -7.92 25.61
C ILE A 25 2.07 -7.99 25.35
N GLU A 26 1.34 -8.82 26.09
CA GLU A 26 -0.11 -8.94 25.94
C GLU A 26 -0.84 -7.62 26.17
N LYS A 27 -0.50 -6.89 27.23
CA LYS A 27 -1.07 -5.57 27.50
C LYS A 27 -0.81 -4.58 26.37
N LYS A 28 0.42 -4.51 25.87
CA LYS A 28 0.76 -3.66 24.72
C LYS A 28 0.05 -4.09 23.44
N THR A 29 -0.02 -5.39 23.20
CA THR A 29 -0.72 -5.95 22.03
C THR A 29 -2.20 -5.62 22.07
N LYS A 30 -2.87 -5.82 23.21
CA LYS A 30 -4.29 -5.45 23.38
C LYS A 30 -4.54 -3.96 23.14
N GLN A 31 -3.67 -3.08 23.66
CA GLN A 31 -3.77 -1.65 23.41
C GLN A 31 -3.60 -1.30 21.92
N LYS A 32 -2.63 -1.91 21.26
CA LYS A 32 -2.37 -1.69 19.83
C LYS A 32 -3.51 -2.22 18.96
N MET A 33 -4.04 -3.40 19.28
CA MET A 33 -5.19 -3.96 18.59
C MET A 33 -6.44 -3.09 18.75
N ALA A 34 -6.65 -2.49 19.92
CA ALA A 34 -7.76 -1.56 20.12
C ALA A 34 -7.64 -0.31 19.25
N ILE A 35 -6.43 0.26 19.13
CA ILE A 35 -6.16 1.41 18.26
C ILE A 35 -6.37 1.04 16.78
N VAL A 36 -5.81 -0.08 16.34
CA VAL A 36 -5.97 -0.57 14.96
C VAL A 36 -7.44 -0.80 14.64
N LYS A 37 -8.19 -1.44 15.55
CA LYS A 37 -9.63 -1.65 15.38
C LYS A 37 -10.39 -0.33 15.28
N GLN A 38 -10.08 0.64 16.12
CA GLN A 38 -10.70 1.97 16.07
C GLN A 38 -10.43 2.67 14.74
N ASP A 39 -9.20 2.60 14.23
CA ASP A 39 -8.86 3.16 12.91
C ASP A 39 -9.59 2.41 11.78
N CYS A 40 -9.69 1.09 11.84
CA CYS A 40 -10.45 0.30 10.89
C CYS A 40 -11.95 0.63 10.97
N ASP A 41 -12.52 0.67 12.18
CA ASP A 41 -13.94 0.99 12.38
C ASP A 41 -14.25 2.43 11.89
N SER A 42 -13.35 3.38 12.10
CA SER A 42 -13.52 4.74 11.58
C SER A 42 -13.39 4.81 10.06
N PHE A 43 -12.63 3.90 9.44
CA PHE A 43 -12.52 3.76 8.00
C PHE A 43 -13.75 3.08 7.39
N ASP A 44 -14.28 2.04 8.06
CA ASP A 44 -15.50 1.31 7.67
C ASP A 44 -16.78 2.18 7.81
N VAL A 45 -16.77 3.13 8.74
CA VAL A 45 -17.94 3.97 9.09
C VAL A 45 -18.01 5.25 8.28
N MET A 46 -17.05 5.54 7.38
CA MET A 46 -17.25 6.66 6.48
C MET A 46 -18.27 6.24 5.40
N PRO A 47 -19.57 6.60 5.51
CA PRO A 47 -20.54 6.25 4.50
C PRO A 47 -20.05 6.72 3.13
N LEU A 48 -20.36 5.98 2.09
CA LEU A 48 -19.98 6.35 0.71
C LEU A 48 -20.40 7.80 0.38
N GLU A 49 -21.46 8.28 0.99
CA GLU A 49 -21.92 9.66 0.91
C GLU A 49 -20.95 10.65 1.57
N GLN A 50 -20.41 10.33 2.76
CA GLN A 50 -19.42 11.19 3.42
C GLN A 50 -18.07 11.14 2.69
N ALA A 51 -17.67 9.98 2.19
CA ALA A 51 -16.49 9.86 1.34
C ALA A 51 -16.66 10.65 0.04
N ASN A 52 -17.86 10.65 -0.55
CA ASN A 52 -18.21 11.47 -1.70
C ASN A 52 -18.25 12.97 -1.37
N GLU A 53 -18.77 13.35 -0.20
CA GLU A 53 -18.76 14.76 0.25
C GLU A 53 -17.34 15.24 0.57
N LEU A 54 -16.53 14.43 1.21
CA LEU A 54 -15.12 14.73 1.44
C LEU A 54 -14.37 14.78 0.10
N GLY A 55 -14.65 13.87 -0.80
CA GLY A 55 -14.13 13.86 -2.17
C GLY A 55 -14.57 15.10 -2.95
N LYS A 56 -15.82 15.53 -2.86
CA LYS A 56 -16.30 16.78 -3.45
C LYS A 56 -15.59 18.01 -2.90
N ARG A 57 -15.36 18.07 -1.58
CA ARG A 57 -14.65 19.18 -0.94
C ARG A 57 -13.18 19.23 -1.35
N ILE A 58 -12.50 18.08 -1.41
CA ILE A 58 -11.07 18.01 -1.69
C ILE A 58 -10.80 18.11 -3.19
N PHE A 59 -11.65 17.51 -4.03
CA PHE A 59 -11.41 17.37 -5.47
C PHE A 59 -12.31 18.25 -6.32
N GLN A 60 -13.09 19.16 -5.72
CA GLN A 60 -13.92 20.13 -6.43
C GLN A 60 -14.68 19.51 -7.61
N THR A 61 -15.57 18.56 -7.32
CA THR A 61 -16.44 17.92 -8.33
C THR A 61 -15.77 16.91 -9.26
N THR A 62 -14.61 16.38 -8.92
CA THR A 62 -13.96 15.35 -9.75
C THR A 62 -14.66 14.00 -9.56
N ARG A 63 -15.36 13.53 -10.57
CA ARG A 63 -15.87 12.17 -10.61
C ARG A 63 -14.70 11.19 -10.70
N ILE A 64 -14.65 10.22 -9.80
CA ILE A 64 -13.75 9.07 -9.89
C ILE A 64 -14.42 8.00 -10.74
N ASP A 65 -13.73 7.50 -11.76
CA ASP A 65 -14.24 6.47 -12.66
C ASP A 65 -14.09 5.07 -12.05
N TYR A 66 -13.01 4.82 -11.31
CA TYR A 66 -12.80 3.57 -10.57
C TYR A 66 -11.77 3.69 -9.46
N PHE A 67 -11.78 2.71 -8.57
CA PHE A 67 -10.85 2.58 -7.45
C PHE A 67 -9.76 1.57 -7.78
N LEU A 68 -8.58 1.77 -7.22
CA LEU A 68 -7.41 0.94 -7.41
C LEU A 68 -6.74 0.63 -6.08
N ALA A 69 -6.50 -0.64 -5.77
CA ALA A 69 -5.56 -1.04 -4.72
C ALA A 69 -4.20 -1.31 -5.36
N SER A 70 -3.20 -0.50 -4.99
CA SER A 70 -1.82 -0.69 -5.44
C SER A 70 -1.15 -1.77 -4.60
N PHE A 71 -0.84 -2.91 -5.20
CA PHE A 71 -0.25 -4.05 -4.52
C PHE A 71 1.23 -4.20 -4.91
N SER A 72 2.11 -4.34 -3.93
CA SER A 72 3.56 -4.49 -4.12
C SER A 72 4.12 -5.80 -3.56
N GLY A 73 3.28 -6.68 -2.99
CA GLY A 73 3.73 -7.87 -2.29
C GLY A 73 4.27 -7.61 -0.88
N GLY A 74 4.33 -6.37 -0.44
CA GLY A 74 4.78 -6.01 0.92
C GLY A 74 3.63 -6.03 1.94
N LYS A 75 3.97 -6.16 3.23
CA LYS A 75 3.02 -6.19 4.36
C LYS A 75 2.01 -5.04 4.33
N ASP A 76 2.47 -3.82 4.04
CA ASP A 76 1.65 -2.61 4.04
C ASP A 76 0.59 -2.67 2.92
N SER A 77 0.97 -3.15 1.75
CA SER A 77 0.03 -3.31 0.63
C SER A 77 -0.98 -4.44 0.85
N GLN A 78 -0.64 -5.45 1.63
CA GLN A 78 -1.58 -6.51 2.03
C GLN A 78 -2.66 -5.97 2.97
N VAL A 79 -2.26 -5.19 3.98
CA VAL A 79 -3.20 -4.52 4.89
C VAL A 79 -4.15 -3.60 4.11
N VAL A 80 -3.62 -2.78 3.20
CA VAL A 80 -4.46 -1.90 2.36
C VAL A 80 -5.41 -2.69 1.48
N LEU A 81 -4.98 -3.79 0.89
CA LEU A 81 -5.85 -4.65 0.09
C LEU A 81 -7.01 -5.21 0.93
N ASP A 82 -6.72 -5.71 2.13
CA ASP A 82 -7.76 -6.21 3.04
C ASP A 82 -8.74 -5.11 3.45
N LEU A 83 -8.25 -3.92 3.82
CA LEU A 83 -9.09 -2.76 4.12
C LEU A 83 -9.99 -2.38 2.93
N CYS A 84 -9.45 -2.39 1.71
CA CYS A 84 -10.25 -2.12 0.51
C CYS A 84 -11.37 -3.16 0.32
N THR A 85 -11.10 -4.45 0.56
CA THR A 85 -12.14 -5.50 0.43
C THR A 85 -13.25 -5.38 1.46
N ARG A 86 -12.98 -4.74 2.60
CA ARG A 86 -13.99 -4.47 3.65
C ARG A 86 -14.80 -3.21 3.37
N ALA A 87 -14.17 -2.18 2.80
CA ALA A 87 -14.78 -0.86 2.66
C ALA A 87 -15.43 -0.63 1.28
N ILE A 88 -14.99 -1.35 0.25
CA ILE A 88 -15.40 -1.13 -1.14
C ILE A 88 -15.92 -2.44 -1.73
N PRO A 89 -17.07 -2.46 -2.40
CA PRO A 89 -17.53 -3.65 -3.10
C PRO A 89 -16.45 -4.18 -4.06
N PRO A 90 -16.13 -5.49 -4.05
CA PRO A 90 -15.05 -6.05 -4.87
C PRO A 90 -15.19 -5.77 -6.38
N SER A 91 -16.41 -5.63 -6.87
CA SER A 91 -16.69 -5.26 -8.27
C SER A 91 -16.36 -3.80 -8.61
N ALA A 92 -16.20 -2.94 -7.59
CA ALA A 92 -15.98 -1.50 -7.77
C ALA A 92 -14.51 -1.09 -7.77
N PHE A 93 -13.58 -1.99 -7.45
CA PHE A 93 -12.16 -1.71 -7.49
C PHE A 93 -11.36 -2.84 -8.16
N GLN A 94 -10.14 -2.54 -8.51
CA GLN A 94 -9.20 -3.52 -9.05
C GLN A 94 -7.88 -3.47 -8.27
N VAL A 95 -7.19 -4.59 -8.25
CA VAL A 95 -5.85 -4.73 -7.68
C VAL A 95 -4.85 -4.68 -8.81
N ILE A 96 -3.85 -3.80 -8.71
CA ILE A 96 -2.75 -3.76 -9.68
C ILE A 96 -1.43 -4.05 -8.97
N TYR A 97 -0.78 -5.12 -9.42
CA TYR A 97 0.60 -5.44 -9.05
C TYR A 97 1.57 -4.78 -10.01
N SER A 98 2.57 -4.08 -9.49
CA SER A 98 3.63 -3.47 -10.31
C SER A 98 4.83 -4.41 -10.35
N ASP A 99 4.94 -5.18 -11.44
CA ASP A 99 6.11 -6.02 -11.72
C ASP A 99 7.21 -5.18 -12.40
N THR A 100 8.26 -4.88 -11.66
CA THR A 100 9.40 -4.13 -12.20
C THR A 100 10.34 -4.99 -13.05
N GLY A 101 10.11 -6.31 -13.08
CA GLY A 101 11.00 -7.28 -13.73
C GLY A 101 12.24 -7.62 -12.90
N TYR A 102 12.33 -7.14 -11.66
CA TYR A 102 13.42 -7.39 -10.73
C TYR A 102 12.91 -7.66 -9.31
N GLU A 103 11.78 -8.36 -9.25
CA GLU A 103 11.17 -8.74 -7.98
C GLU A 103 11.80 -10.02 -7.43
N LEU A 104 11.82 -10.15 -6.10
CA LEU A 104 12.22 -11.40 -5.47
C LEU A 104 11.23 -12.51 -5.84
N PRO A 105 11.70 -13.75 -6.09
CA PRO A 105 10.81 -14.89 -6.39
C PRO A 105 9.70 -15.06 -5.36
N SER A 106 10.01 -14.90 -4.07
CA SER A 106 9.02 -14.96 -2.99
C SER A 106 7.92 -13.90 -3.09
N SER A 107 8.21 -12.71 -3.63
CA SER A 107 7.20 -11.67 -3.85
C SER A 107 6.24 -12.03 -5.00
N LEU A 108 6.75 -12.72 -6.02
CA LEU A 108 5.94 -13.20 -7.14
C LEU A 108 5.04 -14.36 -6.71
N ASP A 109 5.56 -15.27 -5.89
CA ASP A 109 4.78 -16.38 -5.36
C ASP A 109 3.70 -15.88 -4.40
N LEU A 110 4.04 -14.97 -3.50
CA LEU A 110 3.05 -14.31 -2.64
C LEU A 110 1.92 -13.64 -3.45
N TYR A 111 2.26 -12.99 -4.57
CA TYR A 111 1.23 -12.37 -5.40
C TYR A 111 0.26 -13.40 -6.00
N LYS A 112 0.76 -14.58 -6.41
CA LYS A 112 -0.09 -15.68 -6.87
C LYS A 112 -1.00 -16.19 -5.76
N ASP A 113 -0.45 -16.39 -4.56
CA ASP A 113 -1.21 -16.83 -3.39
C ASP A 113 -2.32 -15.83 -3.04
N VAL A 114 -2.01 -14.54 -3.07
CA VAL A 114 -2.98 -13.47 -2.85
C VAL A 114 -4.07 -13.46 -3.92
N GLN A 115 -3.70 -13.62 -5.19
CA GLN A 115 -4.69 -13.72 -6.28
C GLN A 115 -5.62 -14.92 -6.09
N GLU A 116 -5.07 -16.06 -5.71
CA GLU A 116 -5.86 -17.29 -5.49
C GLU A 116 -6.79 -17.13 -4.28
N PHE A 117 -6.27 -16.63 -3.15
CA PHE A 117 -7.05 -16.42 -1.94
C PHE A 117 -8.22 -15.44 -2.15
N TYR A 118 -7.91 -14.25 -2.63
CA TYR A 118 -8.93 -13.22 -2.83
C TYR A 118 -9.83 -13.51 -4.03
N GLY A 119 -9.34 -14.16 -5.08
CA GLY A 119 -10.14 -14.59 -6.21
C GLY A 119 -11.19 -15.64 -5.84
N LYS A 120 -10.85 -16.57 -4.94
CA LYS A 120 -11.83 -17.52 -4.38
C LYS A 120 -12.87 -16.83 -3.50
N LYS A 121 -12.44 -15.88 -2.67
CA LYS A 121 -13.31 -15.16 -1.73
C LYS A 121 -14.18 -14.11 -2.41
N PHE A 122 -13.66 -13.47 -3.43
CA PHE A 122 -14.31 -12.37 -4.17
C PHE A 122 -14.15 -12.56 -5.68
N PRO A 123 -15.00 -13.37 -6.33
CA PRO A 123 -14.89 -13.67 -7.76
C PRO A 123 -14.94 -12.46 -8.70
N ASP A 124 -15.57 -11.36 -8.24
CA ASP A 124 -15.68 -10.12 -9.01
C ASP A 124 -14.45 -9.20 -8.89
N LEU A 125 -13.53 -9.52 -7.97
CA LEU A 125 -12.32 -8.72 -7.78
C LEU A 125 -11.33 -8.96 -8.92
N LYS A 126 -10.99 -7.88 -9.62
CA LYS A 126 -10.08 -7.93 -10.76
C LYS A 126 -8.64 -7.73 -10.35
N PHE A 127 -7.77 -8.61 -10.81
CA PHE A 127 -6.32 -8.50 -10.66
C PHE A 127 -5.66 -8.20 -12.00
N SER A 128 -4.69 -7.31 -11.99
CA SER A 128 -3.91 -6.93 -13.17
C SER A 128 -2.44 -6.74 -12.80
N THR A 129 -1.56 -7.00 -13.75
CA THR A 129 -0.12 -6.75 -13.58
C THR A 129 0.33 -5.63 -14.51
N ALA A 130 0.93 -4.61 -13.93
CA ALA A 130 1.58 -3.53 -14.66
C ALA A 130 3.07 -3.86 -14.81
N LYS A 131 3.51 -4.12 -16.03
CA LYS A 131 4.89 -4.50 -16.36
C LYS A 131 5.41 -3.70 -17.55
N ASN A 132 6.68 -3.31 -17.51
CA ASN A 132 7.34 -2.78 -18.70
C ASN A 132 7.63 -3.93 -19.66
N HIS A 133 7.48 -3.67 -20.96
CA HIS A 133 7.77 -4.65 -22.00
C HIS A 133 9.29 -4.90 -22.16
N GLU A 134 10.13 -3.95 -21.75
CA GLU A 134 11.57 -4.04 -21.82
C GLU A 134 12.17 -4.42 -20.46
N SER A 135 13.25 -5.21 -20.49
CA SER A 135 13.95 -5.67 -19.30
C SER A 135 14.59 -4.50 -18.55
N VAL A 136 14.56 -4.55 -17.21
CA VAL A 136 15.28 -3.59 -16.37
C VAL A 136 16.78 -3.58 -16.64
N LEU A 137 17.37 -4.74 -16.98
CA LEU A 137 18.79 -4.85 -17.29
C LEU A 137 19.17 -4.06 -18.56
N ASN A 138 18.29 -4.06 -19.58
CA ASN A 138 18.51 -3.25 -20.76
C ASN A 138 18.54 -1.74 -20.47
N TYR A 139 17.74 -1.31 -19.47
CA TYR A 139 17.80 0.06 -19.00
C TYR A 139 19.06 0.35 -18.19
N TRP A 140 19.53 -0.60 -17.38
CA TRP A 140 20.80 -0.46 -16.68
C TRP A 140 21.97 -0.26 -17.65
N ASP A 141 22.02 -1.04 -18.72
CA ASP A 141 23.06 -0.91 -19.75
C ASP A 141 23.01 0.45 -20.45
N LYS A 142 21.80 0.99 -20.69
CA LYS A 142 21.61 2.26 -21.41
C LYS A 142 21.76 3.50 -20.54
N ILE A 143 21.33 3.47 -19.30
CA ILE A 143 21.18 4.64 -18.42
C ILE A 143 22.11 4.56 -17.21
N GLY A 144 22.60 3.37 -16.88
CA GLY A 144 23.33 3.08 -15.64
C GLY A 144 22.42 2.68 -14.49
N THR A 145 23.03 2.30 -13.36
CA THR A 145 22.31 1.88 -12.17
C THR A 145 21.51 3.04 -11.57
N PRO A 146 20.29 2.79 -11.04
CA PRO A 146 19.54 3.84 -10.37
C PRO A 146 20.24 4.28 -9.07
N THR A 147 20.13 5.58 -8.78
CA THR A 147 20.67 6.19 -7.57
C THR A 147 19.57 6.94 -6.82
N ASP A 148 19.84 7.40 -5.61
CA ASP A 148 18.85 8.19 -4.84
C ASP A 148 18.46 9.50 -5.55
N SER A 149 19.39 10.11 -6.28
CA SER A 149 19.14 11.32 -7.08
C SER A 149 18.55 11.02 -8.46
N HIS A 150 18.80 9.84 -9.01
CA HIS A 150 18.36 9.44 -10.36
C HIS A 150 17.55 8.14 -10.33
N ARG A 151 16.31 8.24 -9.86
CA ARG A 151 15.36 7.12 -9.63
C ARG A 151 14.56 6.78 -10.90
N TRP A 152 15.24 6.58 -12.02
CA TRP A 152 14.59 6.24 -13.29
C TRP A 152 13.74 4.96 -13.20
N CYS A 153 14.17 3.97 -12.40
CA CYS A 153 13.46 2.72 -12.19
C CYS A 153 12.03 2.95 -11.67
N CYS A 154 11.83 3.92 -10.77
CA CYS A 154 10.50 4.25 -10.27
C CYS A 154 9.58 4.78 -11.37
N SER A 155 10.13 5.56 -12.30
CA SER A 155 9.34 6.16 -13.38
C SER A 155 9.08 5.18 -14.52
N ILE A 156 10.15 4.53 -15.01
CA ILE A 156 10.10 3.69 -16.22
C ILE A 156 9.54 2.30 -15.92
N MET A 157 9.97 1.67 -14.82
CA MET A 157 9.60 0.28 -14.54
C MET A 157 8.31 0.15 -13.70
N LYS A 158 7.91 1.21 -13.00
CA LYS A 158 6.74 1.17 -12.11
C LYS A 158 5.63 2.12 -12.54
N THR A 159 5.90 3.42 -12.58
CA THR A 159 4.84 4.42 -12.80
C THR A 159 4.31 4.41 -14.22
N ALA A 160 5.18 4.33 -15.23
CA ALA A 160 4.74 4.35 -16.62
C ALA A 160 3.92 3.10 -17.02
N PRO A 161 4.32 1.86 -16.67
CA PRO A 161 3.48 0.67 -16.89
C PRO A 161 2.15 0.76 -16.16
N LEU A 162 2.16 1.15 -14.88
CA LEU A 162 0.93 1.34 -14.10
C LEU A 162 -0.01 2.30 -14.81
N TYR A 163 0.49 3.45 -15.23
CA TYR A 163 -0.32 4.45 -15.91
C TYR A 163 -0.94 3.94 -17.22
N LYS A 164 -0.22 3.11 -17.98
CA LYS A 164 -0.74 2.49 -19.20
C LYS A 164 -1.91 1.54 -18.94
N THR A 165 -1.99 0.93 -17.76
CA THR A 165 -3.10 0.03 -17.39
C THR A 165 -4.36 0.77 -16.94
N LEU A 166 -4.26 2.08 -16.63
CA LEU A 166 -5.38 2.89 -16.12
C LEU A 166 -6.32 3.41 -17.23
N LYS A 167 -6.59 2.61 -18.23
CA LYS A 167 -7.50 2.94 -19.32
C LYS A 167 -8.94 2.58 -18.96
N LEU A 168 -9.88 3.40 -19.41
CA LEU A 168 -11.30 3.07 -19.32
C LEU A 168 -11.62 1.84 -20.18
N PRO A 169 -12.48 0.94 -19.72
CA PRO A 169 -12.90 -0.24 -20.49
C PRO A 169 -13.40 0.16 -21.88
N GLY A 170 -12.87 -0.49 -22.92
CA GLY A 170 -13.27 -0.24 -24.30
C GLY A 170 -12.79 1.10 -24.88
N SER A 171 -11.88 1.82 -24.20
CA SER A 171 -11.40 3.13 -24.63
C SER A 171 -9.89 3.28 -24.46
N ASN A 172 -9.27 4.11 -25.28
CA ASN A 172 -7.89 4.54 -25.09
C ASN A 172 -7.75 5.74 -24.12
N LYS A 173 -8.86 6.25 -23.59
CA LYS A 173 -8.85 7.35 -22.63
C LYS A 173 -8.44 6.85 -21.25
N GLN A 174 -7.66 7.66 -20.54
CA GLN A 174 -7.31 7.42 -19.15
C GLN A 174 -8.50 7.74 -18.24
N GLY A 175 -8.83 6.82 -17.35
CA GLY A 175 -9.81 7.04 -16.31
C GLY A 175 -9.27 7.92 -15.18
N LYS A 176 -10.17 8.57 -14.46
CA LYS A 176 -9.84 9.23 -13.18
C LYS A 176 -9.91 8.19 -12.08
N VAL A 177 -8.81 8.02 -11.37
CA VAL A 177 -8.59 6.90 -10.46
C VAL A 177 -8.30 7.42 -9.07
N LEU A 178 -8.91 6.81 -8.06
CA LEU A 178 -8.46 6.89 -6.67
C LEU A 178 -7.66 5.64 -6.35
N ALA A 179 -6.36 5.80 -6.18
CA ALA A 179 -5.44 4.71 -5.85
C ALA A 179 -5.17 4.66 -4.35
N PHE A 180 -5.46 3.52 -3.76
CA PHE A 180 -5.10 3.22 -2.36
C PHE A 180 -3.72 2.59 -2.34
N ASP A 181 -2.84 3.10 -1.51
CA ASP A 181 -1.48 2.58 -1.35
C ASP A 181 -1.04 2.50 0.12
N GLY A 182 -0.03 1.66 0.36
CA GLY A 182 0.49 1.36 1.69
C GLY A 182 1.56 2.35 2.17
N VAL A 183 1.49 3.61 1.79
CA VAL A 183 2.43 4.63 2.29
C VAL A 183 2.19 4.94 3.75
N ARG A 184 3.29 4.97 4.55
CA ARG A 184 3.28 5.34 5.96
C ARG A 184 4.22 6.50 6.25
N ALA A 185 3.81 7.40 7.15
CA ALA A 185 4.57 8.60 7.51
C ALA A 185 5.93 8.26 8.12
N GLU A 186 6.02 7.19 8.91
CA GLU A 186 7.26 6.79 9.58
C GLU A 186 8.38 6.30 8.64
N GLU A 187 8.06 5.97 7.38
CA GLU A 187 9.02 5.39 6.46
C GLU A 187 10.07 6.40 5.96
N SER A 188 9.75 7.68 5.98
CA SER A 188 10.70 8.75 5.65
C SER A 188 10.16 10.14 5.94
N ASN A 189 11.05 11.12 6.13
CA ASN A 189 10.71 12.54 6.31
C ASN A 189 9.84 13.08 5.17
N ARG A 190 10.06 12.61 3.94
CA ARG A 190 9.25 12.99 2.79
C ARG A 190 7.81 12.49 2.92
N ARG A 191 7.61 11.23 3.38
CA ARG A 191 6.29 10.63 3.53
C ARG A 191 5.55 11.17 4.74
N ALA A 192 6.26 11.62 5.77
CA ALA A 192 5.68 12.31 6.92
C ALA A 192 4.91 13.59 6.54
N GLY A 193 5.27 14.23 5.42
CA GLY A 193 4.57 15.39 4.88
C GLY A 193 3.38 15.07 3.97
N TYR A 194 3.03 13.81 3.77
CA TYR A 194 1.90 13.44 2.92
C TYR A 194 0.57 13.63 3.67
N MET A 195 -0.47 13.93 2.90
CA MET A 195 -1.85 13.93 3.39
C MET A 195 -2.49 12.57 3.12
N ARG A 196 -3.50 12.20 3.89
CA ARG A 196 -4.29 10.96 3.66
C ARG A 196 -4.90 10.90 2.25
N LEU A 197 -5.23 12.05 1.69
CA LEU A 197 -5.72 12.18 0.31
C LEU A 197 -4.92 13.25 -0.41
N GLY A 198 -4.50 12.98 -1.63
CA GLY A 198 -3.70 13.92 -2.41
C GLY A 198 -3.76 13.65 -3.92
N LYS A 199 -3.26 14.60 -4.69
CA LYS A 199 -3.06 14.39 -6.13
C LYS A 199 -1.84 13.50 -6.35
N GLY A 200 -1.98 12.49 -7.19
CA GLY A 200 -0.86 11.69 -7.68
C GLY A 200 0.04 12.46 -8.64
N LYS A 201 1.09 11.79 -9.12
CA LYS A 201 1.97 12.35 -10.15
C LYS A 201 1.26 12.71 -11.46
N HIS A 202 0.21 11.97 -11.80
CA HIS A 202 -0.58 12.17 -12.99
C HIS A 202 -1.88 12.88 -12.65
N THR A 203 -2.34 13.74 -13.54
CA THR A 203 -3.50 14.63 -13.31
C THR A 203 -4.81 13.89 -13.10
N ASN A 204 -4.89 12.64 -13.57
CA ASN A 204 -6.06 11.78 -13.44
C ASN A 204 -5.94 10.74 -12.31
N VAL A 205 -4.85 10.75 -11.55
CA VAL A 205 -4.64 9.84 -10.41
C VAL A 205 -4.66 10.65 -9.11
N PHE A 206 -5.49 10.19 -8.19
CA PHE A 206 -5.54 10.66 -6.81
C PHE A 206 -5.07 9.51 -5.92
N ASN A 207 -4.32 9.83 -4.89
CA ASN A 207 -3.80 8.82 -3.95
C ASN A 207 -4.53 8.95 -2.62
N ALA A 208 -4.88 7.80 -2.07
CA ALA A 208 -5.35 7.66 -0.70
C ALA A 208 -4.36 6.79 0.07
N HIS A 209 -3.98 7.25 1.26
CA HIS A 209 -3.04 6.59 2.15
C HIS A 209 -3.76 6.19 3.45
N PRO A 210 -4.54 5.08 3.47
CA PRO A 210 -5.39 4.73 4.61
C PRO A 210 -4.59 4.50 5.90
N ILE A 211 -3.41 3.92 5.77
CA ILE A 211 -2.52 3.55 6.87
C ILE A 211 -1.38 4.57 7.11
N LEU A 212 -1.53 5.82 6.63
CA LEU A 212 -0.47 6.83 6.68
C LEU A 212 0.13 7.01 8.08
N ASN A 213 -0.72 7.02 9.09
CA ASN A 213 -0.33 7.27 10.49
C ASN A 213 -0.05 5.98 11.28
N TRP A 214 -0.12 4.82 10.64
CA TRP A 214 0.18 3.55 11.29
C TRP A 214 1.69 3.33 11.38
N ASN A 215 2.13 2.77 12.50
CA ASN A 215 3.50 2.34 12.67
C ASN A 215 3.69 0.87 12.27
N THR A 216 4.94 0.42 12.20
CA THR A 216 5.28 -0.95 11.80
C THR A 216 4.64 -2.00 12.71
N ALA A 217 4.55 -1.74 14.02
CA ALA A 217 3.95 -2.69 14.95
C ALA A 217 2.43 -2.83 14.70
N GLU A 218 1.75 -1.74 14.40
CA GLU A 218 0.32 -1.76 14.07
C GLU A 218 0.04 -2.58 12.80
N ILE A 219 0.89 -2.47 11.78
CA ILE A 219 0.77 -3.28 10.57
C ILE A 219 0.89 -4.77 10.85
N PHE A 220 1.80 -5.19 11.74
CA PHE A 220 1.96 -6.61 12.08
C PHE A 220 0.92 -7.13 13.07
N LEU A 221 0.26 -6.25 13.81
CA LEU A 221 -0.83 -6.63 14.70
C LEU A 221 -2.18 -6.79 13.99
N TYR A 222 -2.35 -6.11 12.87
CA TYR A 222 -3.53 -6.21 12.01
C TYR A 222 -3.58 -7.56 11.32
#